data_06454c230ae1d90fd25fb849b2416a92
#
_entry.id   06454c230ae1d90fd25fb849b2416a92
#
_cell.length_a   1.000
_cell.length_b   1.000
_cell.length_c   1.000
_cell.angle_alpha   90.00
_cell.angle_beta   90.00
_cell.angle_gamma   90.00
#
_symmetry.space_group_name_H-M   'P 1'
#
loop_
_entity.id
_entity.type
_entity.pdbx_description
1 polymer ?
#
loop_
_entity_poly.entity_id
_entity_poly.type
_entity_poly.pdbx_seq_one_letter_code
_entity_poly.pdbx_strand_id
1 'polypeptide(L)'
;GGLTEEEQGNYVSQMSKSIALEGYCGGLVFSWQDEWFKRTWNSEMFYPDNPTDRTYNLSSAEQGYGLVSHDVSTVYPDGDYSDWSDTDYIPNTKLKVQYDSNYMHIYAQLPKDFDFNKDTYYIPVSILGIGSNFAKKGLSFNQNTDFIIEINGKENTRILCDEYYDLFGYKYGVIKKIFPDKVNLQKNTGNYIGINTFVSNEMYLPEDKLYIEPKFYESGLLNFGNANPDSENYNSQADFYYKDGVLEIRVAWYLLNVANARLGICMSEFTSEKVEYTDIKDISIGCGENGEISLYSASFSPLGDIKTTERLKQSYYILKETFANINGRLMP
;
A
#
# COMPACT_ATOMS: atom_id res chain seq x y z
N GLY A 1 -8.91 1.89 -3.39
CA GLY A 1 -9.73 2.04 -2.40
C GLY A 1 -10.27 0.86 -1.65
N GLY A 2 -9.65 0.55 -0.54
CA GLY A 2 -10.25 -0.32 0.45
C GLY A 2 -11.27 0.45 1.30
N LEU A 3 -12.08 -0.29 2.03
CA LEU A 3 -12.93 0.25 3.09
C LEU A 3 -12.15 0.25 4.40
N THR A 4 -12.41 1.23 5.26
CA THR A 4 -11.97 1.16 6.65
C THR A 4 -12.68 0.02 7.37
N GLU A 5 -12.15 -0.42 8.50
CA GLU A 5 -12.82 -1.43 9.34
C GLU A 5 -14.20 -0.97 9.79
N GLU A 6 -14.36 0.31 10.07
CA GLU A 6 -15.65 0.90 10.44
C GLU A 6 -16.64 0.87 9.27
N GLU A 7 -16.21 1.28 8.06
CA GLU A 7 -17.03 1.22 6.86
C GLU A 7 -17.43 -0.21 6.51
N GLN A 8 -16.50 -1.17 6.61
CA GLN A 8 -16.79 -2.60 6.44
C GLN A 8 -17.92 -3.03 7.39
N GLY A 9 -17.81 -2.70 8.67
CA GLY A 9 -18.83 -3.01 9.67
C GLY A 9 -20.19 -2.39 9.32
N ASN A 10 -20.21 -1.13 8.94
CA ASN A 10 -21.43 -0.41 8.60
C ASN A 10 -22.13 -0.98 7.35
N TYR A 11 -21.38 -1.28 6.27
CA TYR A 11 -21.94 -1.88 5.06
C TYR A 11 -22.51 -3.27 5.32
N VAL A 12 -21.77 -4.15 6.01
CA VAL A 12 -22.25 -5.50 6.35
C VAL A 12 -23.42 -5.46 7.31
N SER A 13 -23.46 -4.49 8.25
CA SER A 13 -24.59 -4.22 9.11
C SER A 13 -25.85 -3.86 8.31
N GLN A 14 -25.74 -2.95 7.34
CA GLN A 14 -26.86 -2.57 6.48
C GLN A 14 -27.38 -3.76 5.65
N MET A 15 -26.48 -4.54 5.06
CA MET A 15 -26.87 -5.76 4.33
C MET A 15 -27.58 -6.76 5.23
N SER A 16 -27.08 -6.99 6.44
CA SER A 16 -27.69 -7.92 7.41
C SER A 16 -29.10 -7.46 7.84
N LYS A 17 -29.30 -6.17 8.07
CA LYS A 17 -30.62 -5.59 8.37
C LYS A 17 -31.58 -5.75 7.20
N SER A 18 -31.15 -5.53 5.96
CA SER A 18 -31.98 -5.71 4.77
C SER A 18 -32.39 -7.18 4.60
N ILE A 19 -31.47 -8.13 4.78
CA ILE A 19 -31.75 -9.56 4.73
C ILE A 19 -32.83 -9.95 5.75
N ALA A 20 -32.73 -9.45 6.99
CA ALA A 20 -33.70 -9.71 8.03
C ALA A 20 -35.08 -9.08 7.76
N LEU A 21 -35.11 -7.85 7.24
CA LEU A 21 -36.36 -7.13 6.91
C LEU A 21 -37.13 -7.79 5.77
N GLU A 22 -36.41 -8.34 4.77
CA GLU A 22 -37.00 -9.02 3.63
C GLU A 22 -37.39 -10.49 3.93
N GLY A 23 -37.22 -10.94 5.17
CA GLY A 23 -37.65 -12.28 5.62
C GLY A 23 -36.81 -13.44 5.13
N TYR A 24 -35.57 -13.23 4.75
CA TYR A 24 -34.64 -14.30 4.42
C TYR A 24 -34.20 -15.07 5.68
N CYS A 25 -33.78 -16.31 5.49
CA CYS A 25 -33.34 -17.17 6.60
C CYS A 25 -32.09 -16.69 7.33
N GLY A 26 -31.34 -15.76 6.76
CA GLY A 26 -30.13 -15.19 7.33
C GLY A 26 -29.05 -14.96 6.29
N GLY A 27 -27.89 -14.49 6.72
CA GLY A 27 -26.71 -14.26 5.92
C GLY A 27 -25.45 -14.81 6.58
N LEU A 28 -24.44 -15.11 5.81
CA LEU A 28 -23.11 -15.50 6.28
C LEU A 28 -22.14 -14.36 6.01
N VAL A 29 -21.41 -13.94 7.05
CA VAL A 29 -20.34 -12.94 6.88
C VAL A 29 -19.09 -13.65 6.39
N PHE A 30 -18.54 -13.23 5.28
CA PHE A 30 -17.27 -13.66 4.76
C PHE A 30 -16.23 -12.56 5.04
N SER A 31 -15.26 -12.79 5.95
CA SER A 31 -14.97 -14.05 6.65
C SER A 31 -14.72 -13.79 8.15
N TRP A 32 -14.41 -14.86 8.92
CA TRP A 32 -14.11 -14.70 10.35
C TRP A 32 -12.77 -14.00 10.56
N GLN A 33 -11.73 -14.43 9.84
CA GLN A 33 -10.38 -13.88 9.96
C GLN A 33 -9.85 -13.42 8.60
N ASP A 34 -8.89 -12.52 8.61
CA ASP A 34 -8.16 -12.13 7.43
C ASP A 34 -7.41 -13.30 6.82
N GLU A 35 -7.43 -13.38 5.50
CA GLU A 35 -6.90 -14.51 4.75
C GLU A 35 -5.66 -14.06 3.95
N TRP A 36 -4.50 -13.97 4.63
CA TRP A 36 -3.23 -13.53 4.03
C TRP A 36 -2.84 -14.28 2.74
N PHE A 37 -3.35 -15.49 2.55
CA PHE A 37 -3.08 -16.34 1.39
C PHE A 37 -3.93 -15.99 0.17
N LYS A 38 -4.92 -15.12 0.31
CA LYS A 38 -5.79 -14.70 -0.79
C LYS A 38 -5.03 -13.92 -1.83
N ARG A 39 -5.29 -14.27 -3.07
CA ARG A 39 -4.76 -13.61 -4.25
C ARG A 39 -5.90 -13.38 -5.22
N THR A 40 -5.92 -12.23 -5.85
CA THR A 40 -6.89 -11.89 -6.87
C THR A 40 -6.26 -12.01 -8.25
N TRP A 41 -7.08 -12.15 -9.28
CA TRP A 41 -6.66 -12.30 -10.66
C TRP A 41 -5.69 -11.19 -11.13
N ASN A 42 -5.76 -10.01 -10.55
CA ASN A 42 -4.90 -8.87 -10.88
C ASN A 42 -3.59 -8.83 -10.08
N SER A 43 -3.41 -9.68 -9.08
CA SER A 43 -2.20 -9.73 -8.27
C SER A 43 -1.49 -11.10 -8.29
N GLU A 44 -2.19 -12.17 -8.64
CA GLU A 44 -1.69 -13.55 -8.55
C GLU A 44 -0.34 -13.76 -9.25
N MET A 45 -0.17 -13.19 -10.42
CA MET A 45 1.04 -13.36 -11.23
C MET A 45 2.30 -12.70 -10.66
N PHE A 46 2.15 -11.83 -9.68
CA PHE A 46 3.26 -11.11 -9.06
C PHE A 46 3.81 -11.80 -7.82
N TYR A 47 3.33 -12.99 -7.50
CA TYR A 47 3.81 -13.77 -6.38
C TYR A 47 4.75 -14.87 -6.85
N PRO A 48 5.88 -15.11 -6.17
CA PRO A 48 6.68 -16.31 -6.39
C PRO A 48 5.86 -17.56 -6.05
N ASP A 49 6.17 -18.66 -6.70
CA ASP A 49 5.37 -19.89 -6.79
C ASP A 49 5.10 -20.67 -5.48
N ASN A 50 5.19 -20.07 -4.32
CA ASN A 50 4.86 -20.74 -3.08
C ASN A 50 3.64 -20.13 -2.38
N PRO A 51 2.41 -20.65 -2.65
CA PRO A 51 1.19 -20.12 -2.05
C PRO A 51 1.08 -20.36 -0.54
N THR A 52 1.91 -21.23 0.04
CA THR A 52 1.93 -21.50 1.48
C THR A 52 2.84 -20.57 2.26
N ASP A 53 3.64 -19.79 1.57
CA ASP A 53 4.52 -18.82 2.21
C ASP A 53 3.67 -17.67 2.79
N ARG A 54 3.79 -17.46 4.09
CA ARG A 54 3.09 -16.38 4.79
C ARG A 54 3.71 -15.04 4.39
N THR A 55 3.35 -14.59 3.21
CA THR A 55 3.62 -13.21 2.80
C THR A 55 2.42 -12.39 3.20
N TYR A 56 2.59 -11.52 4.16
CA TYR A 56 1.54 -10.56 4.51
C TYR A 56 1.54 -9.36 3.57
N ASN A 57 1.94 -9.55 2.32
CA ASN A 57 1.95 -8.50 1.33
C ASN A 57 0.51 -8.09 0.98
N LEU A 58 0.18 -6.84 1.21
CA LEU A 58 -1.17 -6.28 1.08
C LEU A 58 -1.49 -5.96 -0.38
N SER A 59 -1.72 -6.98 -1.19
CA SER A 59 -1.90 -6.85 -2.64
C SER A 59 -3.32 -7.15 -3.13
N SER A 60 -4.19 -7.67 -2.25
CA SER A 60 -5.55 -8.05 -2.59
C SER A 60 -6.52 -7.59 -1.51
N ALA A 61 -7.63 -6.97 -1.94
CA ALA A 61 -8.70 -6.56 -1.04
C ALA A 61 -9.32 -7.75 -0.25
N GLU A 62 -9.32 -8.95 -0.85
CA GLU A 62 -9.88 -10.13 -0.20
C GLU A 62 -9.08 -10.58 1.03
N GLN A 63 -7.82 -10.20 1.14
CA GLN A 63 -7.01 -10.49 2.32
C GLN A 63 -7.58 -9.84 3.59
N GLY A 64 -8.27 -8.71 3.46
CA GLY A 64 -8.81 -7.91 4.56
C GLY A 64 -10.31 -8.09 4.84
N TYR A 65 -10.98 -9.13 4.32
CA TYR A 65 -12.42 -9.32 4.52
C TYR A 65 -12.79 -9.88 5.90
N GLY A 66 -11.84 -10.36 6.67
CA GLY A 66 -12.05 -10.89 8.01
C GLY A 66 -12.56 -9.88 9.03
N LEU A 67 -13.12 -10.40 10.11
CA LEU A 67 -13.49 -9.64 11.31
C LEU A 67 -12.36 -9.67 12.36
N VAL A 68 -11.38 -10.55 12.18
CA VAL A 68 -10.15 -10.65 12.96
C VAL A 68 -8.99 -10.33 12.03
N SER A 69 -8.19 -9.34 12.38
CA SER A 69 -6.92 -9.02 11.71
C SER A 69 -5.76 -9.83 12.28
N HIS A 70 -4.71 -9.96 11.50
CA HIS A 70 -3.40 -10.49 11.91
C HIS A 70 -2.38 -9.34 11.83
N ASP A 71 -2.34 -8.53 12.87
CA ASP A 71 -1.47 -7.35 12.90
C ASP A 71 -0.01 -7.79 13.09
N VAL A 72 0.89 -7.20 12.33
CA VAL A 72 2.33 -7.46 12.39
C VAL A 72 3.12 -6.23 12.83
N SER A 73 2.54 -5.03 12.64
CA SER A 73 3.21 -3.77 12.92
C SER A 73 3.21 -3.45 14.40
N THR A 74 4.31 -2.87 14.84
CA THR A 74 4.47 -2.23 16.16
C THR A 74 4.77 -0.73 16.02
N VAL A 75 4.81 -0.23 14.78
CA VAL A 75 5.06 1.17 14.42
C VAL A 75 3.88 1.67 13.62
N TYR A 76 3.32 2.79 14.05
CA TYR A 76 2.12 3.35 13.44
C TYR A 76 2.31 4.83 13.09
N PRO A 77 1.88 5.28 11.90
CA PRO A 77 1.71 6.69 11.62
C PRO A 77 0.57 7.26 12.48
N ASP A 78 0.88 7.87 13.63
CA ASP A 78 -0.13 8.36 14.56
C ASP A 78 0.25 9.68 15.28
N GLY A 79 1.51 10.12 15.13
CA GLY A 79 2.05 11.31 15.76
C GLY A 79 2.52 11.09 17.21
N ASP A 80 2.66 9.83 17.65
CA ASP A 80 3.42 9.43 18.81
C ASP A 80 4.75 8.82 18.34
N TYR A 81 5.84 9.48 18.61
CA TYR A 81 7.16 9.11 18.09
C TYR A 81 7.92 8.17 19.03
N SER A 82 7.27 7.61 20.04
CA SER A 82 7.90 6.72 21.02
C SER A 82 8.39 5.40 20.41
N ASP A 83 7.69 4.89 19.39
CA ASP A 83 8.06 3.71 18.60
C ASP A 83 9.34 3.89 17.78
N TRP A 84 9.82 5.13 17.65
CA TRP A 84 11.07 5.46 16.97
C TRP A 84 12.25 5.71 17.92
N SER A 85 12.06 5.57 19.24
CA SER A 85 13.08 5.91 20.26
C SER A 85 14.38 5.13 20.09
N ASP A 86 14.28 3.85 19.74
CA ASP A 86 15.41 2.93 19.59
C ASP A 86 15.96 2.83 18.16
N THR A 87 15.46 3.67 17.25
CA THR A 87 15.89 3.69 15.86
C THR A 87 16.79 4.88 15.58
N ASP A 88 17.98 4.61 15.06
CA ASP A 88 18.92 5.66 14.69
C ASP A 88 18.53 6.34 13.38
N TYR A 89 18.94 7.58 13.24
CA TYR A 89 18.88 8.27 11.94
C TYR A 89 19.83 7.62 10.94
N ILE A 90 19.37 7.48 9.69
CA ILE A 90 20.24 7.15 8.59
C ILE A 90 21.31 8.25 8.48
N PRO A 91 22.61 7.89 8.43
CA PRO A 91 23.69 8.86 8.38
C PRO A 91 23.49 9.92 7.29
N ASN A 92 23.77 11.17 7.62
CA ASN A 92 23.60 12.36 6.76
C ASN A 92 22.16 12.66 6.33
N THR A 93 21.17 12.07 6.98
CA THR A 93 19.75 12.35 6.72
C THR A 93 19.00 12.77 7.98
N LYS A 94 17.73 13.13 7.81
CA LYS A 94 16.74 13.29 8.87
C LYS A 94 15.67 12.19 8.82
N LEU A 95 16.05 11.03 8.31
CA LEU A 95 15.19 9.86 8.14
C LEU A 95 15.56 8.78 9.14
N LYS A 96 14.55 8.07 9.63
CA LYS A 96 14.67 6.76 10.26
C LYS A 96 13.82 5.78 9.48
N VAL A 97 14.24 4.51 9.43
CA VAL A 97 13.50 3.45 8.73
C VAL A 97 13.39 2.24 9.63
N GLN A 98 12.22 1.63 9.66
CA GLN A 98 11.95 0.32 10.25
C GLN A 98 11.21 -0.55 9.24
N TYR A 99 11.27 -1.84 9.43
CA TYR A 99 10.68 -2.83 8.52
C TYR A 99 9.86 -3.84 9.29
N ASP A 100 8.66 -4.13 8.81
CA ASP A 100 7.91 -5.31 9.18
C ASP A 100 7.45 -6.09 7.93
N SER A 101 6.69 -7.15 8.09
CA SER A 101 6.30 -8.00 6.96
C SER A 101 5.30 -7.36 6.00
N ASN A 102 4.61 -6.29 6.41
CA ASN A 102 3.62 -5.58 5.61
C ASN A 102 4.16 -4.29 5.02
N TYR A 103 5.06 -3.63 5.76
CA TYR A 103 5.43 -2.25 5.47
C TYR A 103 6.92 -1.96 5.63
N MET A 104 7.38 -1.02 4.85
CA MET A 104 8.51 -0.17 5.14
C MET A 104 7.99 1.08 5.85
N HIS A 105 8.44 1.29 7.09
CA HIS A 105 8.09 2.47 7.88
C HIS A 105 9.16 3.53 7.76
N ILE A 106 8.75 4.77 7.60
CA ILE A 106 9.65 5.93 7.44
C ILE A 106 9.23 7.02 8.42
N TYR A 107 10.18 7.47 9.22
CA TYR A 107 10.10 8.71 9.97
C TYR A 107 10.92 9.76 9.25
N ALA A 108 10.35 10.92 8.99
CA ALA A 108 11.05 12.05 8.36
C ALA A 108 10.85 13.33 9.14
N GLN A 109 11.94 13.92 9.63
CA GLN A 109 11.92 15.26 10.19
C GLN A 109 12.06 16.27 9.05
N LEU A 110 11.00 17.02 8.78
CA LEU A 110 10.95 18.02 7.72
C LEU A 110 11.66 19.33 8.11
N PRO A 111 12.07 20.16 7.14
CA PRO A 111 12.63 21.48 7.42
C PRO A 111 11.67 22.33 8.27
N LYS A 112 12.23 23.21 9.09
CA LYS A 112 11.44 24.02 10.03
C LYS A 112 10.49 25.03 9.36
N ASP A 113 10.82 25.45 8.15
CA ASP A 113 10.07 26.39 7.31
C ASP A 113 9.17 25.72 6.29
N PHE A 114 9.13 24.38 6.28
CA PHE A 114 8.27 23.59 5.39
C PHE A 114 6.78 23.77 5.75
N ASP A 115 6.00 24.28 4.81
CA ASP A 115 4.53 24.35 4.93
C ASP A 115 3.89 23.12 4.27
N PHE A 116 3.48 22.17 5.09
CA PHE A 116 2.89 20.88 4.65
C PHE A 116 1.71 21.05 3.65
N ASN A 117 1.01 22.17 3.68
CA ASN A 117 -0.14 22.40 2.79
C ASN A 117 0.22 23.12 1.48
N LYS A 118 1.47 23.56 1.30
CA LYS A 118 1.88 24.35 0.13
C LYS A 118 3.12 23.80 -0.55
N ASP A 119 4.07 23.33 0.27
CA ASP A 119 5.37 22.90 -0.23
C ASP A 119 5.35 21.43 -0.63
N THR A 120 6.29 21.03 -1.44
CA THR A 120 6.46 19.64 -1.84
C THR A 120 7.81 19.12 -1.35
N TYR A 121 7.81 17.95 -0.74
CA TYR A 121 9.01 17.26 -0.27
C TYR A 121 9.12 15.87 -0.91
N TYR A 122 10.32 15.46 -1.23
CA TYR A 122 10.57 14.21 -1.94
C TYR A 122 11.40 13.27 -1.09
N ILE A 123 10.99 12.01 -1.06
CA ILE A 123 11.73 10.92 -0.42
C ILE A 123 11.97 9.85 -1.51
N PRO A 124 13.09 9.96 -2.25
CA PRO A 124 13.48 8.94 -3.22
C PRO A 124 13.89 7.65 -2.53
N VAL A 125 13.48 6.51 -3.12
CA VAL A 125 13.75 5.15 -2.64
C VAL A 125 14.30 4.31 -3.77
N SER A 126 15.41 3.62 -3.52
CA SER A 126 16.02 2.66 -4.43
C SER A 126 16.05 1.28 -3.78
N ILE A 127 15.41 0.30 -4.42
CA ILE A 127 15.36 -1.11 -4.00
C ILE A 127 16.34 -1.92 -4.85
N LEU A 128 16.26 -1.80 -6.18
CA LEU A 128 17.11 -2.50 -7.13
C LEU A 128 17.95 -1.57 -8.03
N GLY A 129 17.63 -0.27 -8.02
CA GLY A 129 18.32 0.70 -8.89
C GLY A 129 18.03 0.50 -10.38
N ILE A 130 16.81 0.10 -10.71
CA ILE A 130 16.36 -0.12 -12.10
C ILE A 130 15.95 1.20 -12.75
N GLY A 131 15.43 2.13 -11.96
CA GLY A 131 14.89 3.40 -12.43
C GLY A 131 15.97 4.41 -12.85
N SER A 132 15.66 5.68 -12.80
CA SER A 132 16.48 6.78 -13.29
C SER A 132 17.30 7.44 -12.17
N ASN A 133 18.46 8.01 -12.51
CA ASN A 133 19.24 8.81 -11.57
C ASN A 133 18.86 10.31 -11.57
N PHE A 134 17.72 10.65 -12.18
CA PHE A 134 17.12 11.99 -12.16
C PHE A 134 15.60 11.89 -12.34
N ALA A 135 14.88 12.94 -11.99
CA ALA A 135 13.47 13.09 -12.32
C ALA A 135 13.22 14.41 -13.06
N LYS A 136 12.33 14.39 -14.06
CA LYS A 136 11.95 15.57 -14.87
C LYS A 136 11.39 16.73 -14.04
N LYS A 137 11.09 16.50 -12.76
CA LYS A 137 10.68 17.52 -11.78
C LYS A 137 11.84 18.39 -11.28
N GLY A 138 13.04 18.28 -11.87
CA GLY A 138 14.23 19.04 -11.47
C GLY A 138 15.02 18.37 -10.35
N LEU A 139 14.84 17.08 -10.14
CA LEU A 139 15.58 16.28 -9.16
C LEU A 139 16.72 15.51 -9.84
N SER A 140 17.83 15.34 -9.14
CA SER A 140 18.91 14.45 -9.51
C SER A 140 19.33 13.62 -8.28
N PHE A 141 19.84 12.40 -8.53
CA PHE A 141 20.19 11.45 -7.49
C PHE A 141 21.62 10.93 -7.68
N ASN A 142 22.30 10.62 -6.59
CA ASN A 142 23.63 10.05 -6.61
C ASN A 142 23.68 8.59 -7.12
N GLN A 143 22.52 7.97 -7.31
CA GLN A 143 22.34 6.61 -7.85
C GLN A 143 20.98 6.48 -8.55
N ASN A 144 20.80 5.38 -9.29
CA ASN A 144 19.47 5.08 -9.84
C ASN A 144 18.45 4.86 -8.73
N THR A 145 17.27 5.39 -8.94
CA THR A 145 16.17 5.45 -7.97
C THR A 145 14.93 4.84 -8.59
N ASP A 146 14.25 3.98 -7.87
CA ASP A 146 13.10 3.23 -8.40
C ASP A 146 11.77 3.93 -8.13
N PHE A 147 11.66 4.56 -6.95
CA PHE A 147 10.45 5.20 -6.47
C PHE A 147 10.74 6.57 -5.88
N ILE A 148 9.72 7.43 -5.89
CA ILE A 148 9.75 8.72 -5.19
C ILE A 148 8.46 8.84 -4.39
N ILE A 149 8.55 8.99 -3.07
CA ILE A 149 7.41 9.39 -2.27
C ILE A 149 7.35 10.92 -2.33
N GLU A 150 6.29 11.43 -2.93
CA GLU A 150 6.02 12.85 -3.08
C GLU A 150 5.06 13.29 -1.98
N ILE A 151 5.54 14.09 -1.06
CA ILE A 151 4.76 14.68 0.02
C ILE A 151 4.18 16.00 -0.48
N ASN A 152 2.87 16.08 -0.59
CA ASN A 152 2.16 17.24 -1.16
C ASN A 152 0.79 17.40 -0.48
N GLY A 153 0.81 17.72 0.80
CA GLY A 153 -0.39 17.86 1.62
C GLY A 153 -1.12 16.52 1.84
N LYS A 154 -2.30 16.61 2.44
CA LYS A 154 -3.08 15.43 2.84
C LYS A 154 -3.64 14.65 1.66
N GLU A 155 -4.03 15.34 0.60
CA GLU A 155 -4.82 14.76 -0.49
C GLU A 155 -3.96 14.31 -1.68
N ASN A 156 -2.71 14.79 -1.78
CA ASN A 156 -1.89 14.58 -2.97
C ASN A 156 -0.59 13.83 -2.70
N THR A 157 -0.32 13.47 -1.45
CA THR A 157 0.86 12.67 -1.09
C THR A 157 0.76 11.29 -1.70
N ARG A 158 1.81 10.86 -2.41
CA ARG A 158 1.78 9.61 -3.21
C ARG A 158 3.15 9.02 -3.44
N ILE A 159 3.15 7.76 -3.85
CA ILE A 159 4.33 7.06 -4.35
C ILE A 159 4.29 7.13 -5.87
N LEU A 160 5.37 7.60 -6.45
CA LEU A 160 5.63 7.56 -7.89
C LEU A 160 6.64 6.45 -8.18
N CYS A 161 6.43 5.73 -9.28
CA CYS A 161 7.36 4.71 -9.78
C CYS A 161 8.02 5.20 -11.06
N ASP A 162 9.30 4.87 -11.27
CA ASP A 162 9.92 5.06 -12.59
C ASP A 162 9.12 4.30 -13.66
N GLU A 163 8.79 4.95 -14.77
CA GLU A 163 7.89 4.37 -15.78
C GLU A 163 8.34 3.04 -16.34
N TYR A 164 9.67 2.80 -16.37
CA TYR A 164 10.21 1.52 -16.80
C TYR A 164 9.98 0.41 -15.77
N TYR A 165 9.85 0.76 -14.49
CA TYR A 165 9.71 -0.17 -13.38
C TYR A 165 8.27 -0.31 -12.86
N ASP A 166 7.29 0.35 -13.47
CA ASP A 166 5.86 0.16 -13.18
C ASP A 166 5.37 -1.18 -13.75
N LEU A 167 5.61 -2.25 -12.99
CA LEU A 167 5.31 -3.62 -13.44
C LEU A 167 3.82 -3.91 -13.53
N PHE A 168 3.03 -3.33 -12.63
CA PHE A 168 1.59 -3.59 -12.56
C PHE A 168 0.82 -2.86 -13.66
N GLY A 169 0.97 -1.56 -13.74
CA GLY A 169 0.31 -0.74 -14.75
C GLY A 169 0.74 -1.15 -16.15
N TYR A 170 2.03 -1.44 -16.31
CA TYR A 170 2.56 -1.89 -17.58
C TYR A 170 1.92 -3.19 -18.07
N LYS A 171 1.86 -4.25 -17.24
CA LYS A 171 1.29 -5.52 -17.67
C LYS A 171 -0.15 -5.37 -18.13
N TYR A 172 -0.99 -4.78 -17.30
CA TYR A 172 -2.40 -4.63 -17.67
C TYR A 172 -2.61 -3.60 -18.77
N GLY A 173 -1.78 -2.56 -18.81
CA GLY A 173 -1.77 -1.59 -19.90
C GLY A 173 -1.45 -2.22 -21.24
N VAL A 174 -0.50 -3.15 -21.32
CA VAL A 174 -0.18 -3.90 -22.55
C VAL A 174 -1.29 -4.86 -22.95
N ILE A 175 -1.80 -5.66 -22.00
CA ILE A 175 -2.90 -6.60 -22.25
C ILE A 175 -4.13 -5.86 -22.80
N LYS A 176 -4.44 -4.68 -22.28
CA LYS A 176 -5.55 -3.84 -22.70
C LYS A 176 -5.22 -2.94 -23.87
N LYS A 177 -4.02 -3.01 -24.42
CA LYS A 177 -3.54 -2.16 -25.55
C LYS A 177 -3.60 -0.66 -25.25
N ILE A 178 -3.50 -0.27 -23.99
CA ILE A 178 -3.41 1.13 -23.55
C ILE A 178 -1.98 1.62 -23.64
N PHE A 179 -1.03 0.76 -23.28
CA PHE A 179 0.40 1.03 -23.35
C PHE A 179 1.07 0.24 -24.48
N PRO A 180 2.16 0.78 -25.06
CA PRO A 180 2.97 0.03 -26.02
C PRO A 180 3.67 -1.14 -25.33
N ASP A 181 4.16 -2.10 -26.10
CA ASP A 181 4.95 -3.20 -25.56
C ASP A 181 6.21 -2.64 -24.85
N LYS A 182 6.57 -3.24 -23.71
CA LYS A 182 7.70 -2.81 -22.85
C LYS A 182 9.04 -2.74 -23.61
N VAL A 183 9.21 -3.52 -24.65
CA VAL A 183 10.35 -3.46 -25.54
C VAL A 183 10.64 -2.06 -26.08
N ASN A 184 9.62 -1.22 -26.16
CA ASN A 184 9.71 0.16 -26.61
C ASN A 184 9.91 1.18 -25.48
N LEU A 185 9.86 0.76 -24.22
CA LEU A 185 10.15 1.65 -23.09
C LEU A 185 11.66 1.85 -22.98
N GLN A 186 12.06 3.09 -22.80
CA GLN A 186 13.46 3.45 -22.56
C GLN A 186 13.73 3.50 -21.06
N LYS A 187 14.90 3.01 -20.66
CA LYS A 187 15.42 3.18 -19.31
C LYS A 187 15.96 4.59 -19.11
N ASN A 188 16.01 5.03 -17.88
CA ASN A 188 16.66 6.28 -17.47
C ASN A 188 16.07 7.51 -18.18
N THR A 189 14.75 7.58 -18.26
CA THR A 189 14.04 8.72 -18.86
C THR A 189 13.76 9.85 -17.89
N GLY A 190 13.88 9.60 -16.58
CA GLY A 190 13.51 10.52 -15.51
C GLY A 190 12.00 10.77 -15.41
N ASN A 191 11.19 9.91 -16.00
CA ASN A 191 9.73 9.98 -15.91
C ASN A 191 9.23 9.10 -14.79
N TYR A 192 8.66 9.71 -13.74
CA TYR A 192 8.04 9.00 -12.61
C TYR A 192 6.53 9.20 -12.68
N ILE A 193 5.80 8.12 -12.60
CA ILE A 193 4.33 8.06 -12.77
C ILE A 193 3.66 7.51 -11.52
N GLY A 194 2.36 7.83 -11.33
CA GLY A 194 1.55 7.26 -10.27
C GLY A 194 1.36 5.75 -10.48
N ILE A 195 1.42 4.99 -9.40
CA ILE A 195 1.20 3.54 -9.42
C ILE A 195 -0.30 3.28 -9.53
N ASN A 196 -0.71 2.60 -10.61
CA ASN A 196 -2.10 2.29 -10.87
C ASN A 196 -2.35 0.79 -10.90
N THR A 197 -3.29 0.35 -10.09
CA THR A 197 -3.76 -1.05 -10.10
C THR A 197 -5.03 -1.17 -10.94
N PHE A 198 -5.03 -2.14 -11.84
CA PHE A 198 -6.19 -2.46 -12.67
C PHE A 198 -7.24 -3.20 -11.84
N VAL A 199 -8.47 -2.67 -11.78
CA VAL A 199 -9.52 -3.18 -10.88
C VAL A 199 -10.73 -3.76 -11.59
N SER A 200 -11.04 -3.36 -12.81
CA SER A 200 -12.12 -3.96 -13.59
C SER A 200 -11.89 -3.92 -15.09
N ASN A 201 -12.32 -5.00 -15.76
CA ASN A 201 -12.37 -5.05 -17.20
C ASN A 201 -13.43 -4.10 -17.76
N GLU A 202 -13.28 -3.78 -19.05
CA GLU A 202 -14.38 -3.22 -19.83
C GLU A 202 -15.58 -4.15 -19.82
N MET A 203 -16.78 -3.56 -19.87
CA MET A 203 -18.03 -4.28 -19.92
C MET A 203 -18.98 -3.62 -20.92
N TYR A 204 -19.64 -4.42 -21.73
CA TYR A 204 -20.73 -3.96 -22.57
C TYR A 204 -22.06 -4.48 -22.01
N LEU A 205 -22.99 -3.57 -21.75
CA LEU A 205 -24.36 -3.87 -21.32
C LEU A 205 -25.28 -3.79 -22.52
N PRO A 206 -25.70 -4.92 -23.13
CA PRO A 206 -26.44 -4.92 -24.39
C PRO A 206 -27.82 -4.26 -24.28
N GLU A 207 -28.49 -4.44 -23.13
CA GLU A 207 -29.85 -3.88 -22.89
C GLU A 207 -29.83 -2.35 -22.91
N ASP A 208 -28.84 -1.76 -22.28
CA ASP A 208 -28.66 -0.31 -22.16
C ASP A 208 -27.83 0.28 -23.32
N LYS A 209 -27.23 -0.58 -24.14
CA LYS A 209 -26.23 -0.21 -25.18
C LYS A 209 -25.08 0.62 -24.58
N LEU A 210 -24.72 0.31 -23.34
CA LEU A 210 -23.71 1.03 -22.57
C LEU A 210 -22.40 0.28 -22.60
N TYR A 211 -21.34 0.97 -22.99
CA TYR A 211 -19.96 0.50 -22.83
C TYR A 211 -19.35 1.14 -21.58
N ILE A 212 -18.83 0.33 -20.69
CA ILE A 212 -18.13 0.73 -19.49
C ILE A 212 -16.64 0.49 -19.71
N GLU A 213 -15.84 1.54 -19.64
CA GLU A 213 -14.38 1.48 -19.78
C GLU A 213 -13.73 0.68 -18.64
N PRO A 214 -12.55 0.09 -18.87
CA PRO A 214 -11.77 -0.53 -17.82
C PRO A 214 -11.40 0.50 -16.76
N LYS A 215 -11.35 0.07 -15.50
CA LYS A 215 -11.03 0.97 -14.38
C LYS A 215 -9.68 0.64 -13.77
N PHE A 216 -8.95 1.69 -13.49
CA PHE A 216 -7.73 1.70 -12.69
C PHE A 216 -7.97 2.46 -11.40
N TYR A 217 -7.25 2.06 -10.37
CA TYR A 217 -7.20 2.74 -9.09
C TYR A 217 -5.75 3.15 -8.82
N GLU A 218 -5.52 4.42 -8.49
CA GLU A 218 -4.19 4.90 -8.12
C GLU A 218 -3.82 4.41 -6.72
N SER A 219 -3.20 3.23 -6.65
CA SER A 219 -2.80 2.59 -5.40
C SER A 219 -1.58 3.25 -4.75
N GLY A 220 -0.85 4.06 -5.51
CA GLY A 220 0.25 4.88 -5.00
C GLY A 220 -0.19 6.13 -4.24
N LEU A 221 -1.46 6.54 -4.31
CA LEU A 221 -1.99 7.65 -3.52
C LEU A 221 -2.11 7.23 -2.06
N LEU A 222 -1.45 7.96 -1.15
CA LEU A 222 -1.40 7.64 0.27
C LEU A 222 -2.51 8.34 1.05
N ASN A 223 -3.09 7.65 2.02
CA ASN A 223 -4.19 8.14 2.85
C ASN A 223 -3.64 8.78 4.14
N PHE A 224 -4.04 10.02 4.38
CA PHE A 224 -3.73 10.70 5.63
C PHE A 224 -4.62 10.19 6.77
N GLY A 225 -4.04 9.91 7.94
CA GLY A 225 -4.81 9.54 9.12
C GLY A 225 -3.97 8.86 10.19
N ASN A 226 -4.60 8.54 11.31
CA ASN A 226 -3.99 7.82 12.41
C ASN A 226 -4.14 6.30 12.19
N ALA A 227 -3.04 5.59 12.07
CA ALA A 227 -3.01 4.14 11.80
C ALA A 227 -2.94 3.27 13.06
N ASN A 228 -2.90 3.86 14.25
CA ASN A 228 -2.82 3.12 15.51
C ASN A 228 -4.20 2.56 15.90
N PRO A 229 -4.39 1.24 15.96
CA PRO A 229 -5.69 0.63 16.25
C PRO A 229 -6.22 0.93 17.66
N ASP A 230 -5.38 1.38 18.58
CA ASP A 230 -5.76 1.78 19.94
C ASP A 230 -6.18 3.25 20.02
N SER A 231 -6.08 4.01 18.93
CA SER A 231 -6.49 5.42 18.87
C SER A 231 -8.00 5.57 18.66
N GLU A 232 -8.60 6.56 19.34
CA GLU A 232 -10.00 6.95 19.08
C GLU A 232 -10.22 7.47 17.64
N ASN A 233 -9.16 7.97 17.00
CA ASN A 233 -9.17 8.47 15.63
C ASN A 233 -8.61 7.45 14.63
N TYR A 234 -8.63 6.16 14.97
CA TYR A 234 -8.09 5.11 14.14
C TYR A 234 -8.71 5.08 12.74
N ASN A 235 -7.84 5.09 11.74
CA ASN A 235 -8.20 4.84 10.35
C ASN A 235 -7.34 3.69 9.81
N SER A 236 -7.96 2.53 9.59
CA SER A 236 -7.26 1.33 9.12
C SER A 236 -6.62 1.49 7.74
N GLN A 237 -7.08 2.46 6.94
CA GLN A 237 -6.54 2.79 5.62
C GLN A 237 -5.47 3.90 5.65
N ALA A 238 -5.13 4.45 6.83
CA ALA A 238 -4.12 5.50 6.92
C ALA A 238 -2.74 4.96 6.55
N ASP A 239 -2.04 5.68 5.69
CA ASP A 239 -0.68 5.35 5.25
C ASP A 239 0.34 6.33 5.83
N PHE A 240 -0.07 7.55 6.19
CA PHE A 240 0.82 8.54 6.76
C PHE A 240 0.13 9.52 7.71
N TYR A 241 0.93 10.06 8.62
CA TYR A 241 0.53 11.10 9.55
C TYR A 241 1.59 12.21 9.61
N TYR A 242 1.13 13.46 9.76
CA TYR A 242 2.02 14.61 9.91
C TYR A 242 1.63 15.41 11.14
N LYS A 243 2.61 15.69 11.99
CA LYS A 243 2.44 16.50 13.20
C LYS A 243 3.76 17.15 13.60
N ASP A 244 3.72 18.41 13.96
CA ASP A 244 4.84 19.18 14.57
C ASP A 244 6.16 19.09 13.77
N GLY A 245 6.08 19.13 12.42
CA GLY A 245 7.25 19.08 11.54
C GLY A 245 7.82 17.66 11.33
N VAL A 246 7.12 16.64 11.79
CA VAL A 246 7.50 15.24 11.60
C VAL A 246 6.44 14.53 10.78
N LEU A 247 6.89 13.74 9.84
CA LEU A 247 6.10 12.87 8.99
C LEU A 247 6.41 11.41 9.33
N GLU A 248 5.37 10.63 9.53
CA GLU A 248 5.43 9.17 9.63
C GLU A 248 4.69 8.57 8.45
N ILE A 249 5.31 7.60 7.80
CA ILE A 249 4.73 6.91 6.64
C ILE A 249 4.91 5.41 6.83
N ARG A 250 3.90 4.62 6.43
CA ARG A 250 4.03 3.19 6.17
C ARG A 250 3.75 2.91 4.69
N VAL A 251 4.70 2.29 4.03
CA VAL A 251 4.60 1.94 2.61
C VAL A 251 4.44 0.43 2.49
N ALA A 252 3.32 -0.01 1.95
CA ALA A 252 3.11 -1.43 1.69
C ALA A 252 4.15 -1.95 0.69
N TRP A 253 4.77 -3.10 0.98
CA TRP A 253 5.83 -3.68 0.17
C TRP A 253 5.44 -3.87 -1.29
N TYR A 254 4.17 -4.19 -1.52
CA TYR A 254 3.64 -4.36 -2.87
C TYR A 254 3.80 -3.10 -3.74
N LEU A 255 3.67 -1.90 -3.15
CA LEU A 255 3.86 -0.63 -3.84
C LEU A 255 5.33 -0.36 -4.23
N LEU A 256 6.26 -1.08 -3.62
CA LEU A 256 7.69 -1.02 -3.90
C LEU A 256 8.17 -2.21 -4.73
N ASN A 257 7.28 -2.91 -5.42
CA ASN A 257 7.56 -4.12 -6.19
C ASN A 257 8.23 -5.25 -5.37
N VAL A 258 8.12 -5.23 -4.05
CA VAL A 258 8.62 -6.29 -3.18
C VAL A 258 7.59 -7.40 -3.11
N ALA A 259 7.95 -8.58 -3.60
CA ALA A 259 7.07 -9.74 -3.63
C ALA A 259 7.03 -10.48 -2.30
N ASN A 260 8.13 -10.52 -1.58
CA ASN A 260 8.26 -11.21 -0.30
C ASN A 260 9.35 -10.56 0.57
N ALA A 261 8.95 -9.66 1.47
CA ALA A 261 9.88 -8.97 2.37
C ALA A 261 10.53 -9.92 3.39
N ARG A 262 9.84 -10.99 3.80
CA ARG A 262 10.36 -12.00 4.72
C ARG A 262 11.61 -12.69 4.16
N LEU A 263 11.61 -12.98 2.87
CA LEU A 263 12.73 -13.59 2.16
C LEU A 263 13.64 -12.56 1.48
N GLY A 264 13.25 -11.29 1.46
CA GLY A 264 13.99 -10.24 0.76
C GLY A 264 13.91 -10.37 -0.76
N ILE A 265 12.76 -10.80 -1.30
CA ILE A 265 12.55 -11.02 -2.75
C ILE A 265 11.78 -9.87 -3.36
N CYS A 266 12.32 -9.31 -4.43
CA CYS A 266 11.72 -8.22 -5.22
C CYS A 266 11.48 -8.65 -6.67
N MET A 267 10.44 -8.11 -7.28
CA MET A 267 10.19 -8.23 -8.71
C MET A 267 11.22 -7.38 -9.45
N SER A 268 11.98 -7.97 -10.38
CA SER A 268 13.08 -7.28 -11.05
C SER A 268 12.76 -6.91 -12.48
N GLU A 269 12.01 -7.74 -13.18
CA GLU A 269 11.69 -7.54 -14.58
C GLU A 269 10.35 -8.21 -14.90
N PHE A 270 9.72 -7.73 -15.94
CA PHE A 270 8.53 -8.31 -16.50
C PHE A 270 8.72 -8.55 -18.00
N THR A 271 8.59 -9.79 -18.40
CA THR A 271 8.50 -10.17 -19.81
C THR A 271 7.03 -10.35 -20.20
N SER A 272 6.74 -10.52 -21.48
CA SER A 272 5.38 -10.81 -21.95
C SER A 272 4.76 -12.06 -21.32
N GLU A 273 5.57 -12.97 -20.77
CA GLU A 273 5.13 -14.25 -20.26
C GLU A 273 5.18 -14.36 -18.73
N LYS A 274 6.18 -13.74 -18.07
CA LYS A 274 6.40 -13.91 -16.63
C LYS A 274 7.03 -12.70 -15.95
N VAL A 275 6.89 -12.66 -14.63
CA VAL A 275 7.65 -11.79 -13.74
C VAL A 275 8.93 -12.49 -13.32
N GLU A 276 10.05 -11.77 -13.35
CA GLU A 276 11.33 -12.23 -12.82
C GLU A 276 11.54 -11.68 -11.41
N TYR A 277 12.26 -12.42 -10.58
CA TYR A 277 12.52 -12.08 -9.19
C TYR A 277 14.00 -12.06 -8.90
N THR A 278 14.41 -11.22 -7.94
CA THR A 278 15.78 -11.17 -7.44
C THR A 278 15.81 -10.82 -5.95
N ASP A 279 16.93 -11.11 -5.30
CA ASP A 279 17.14 -10.76 -3.90
C ASP A 279 17.39 -9.26 -3.74
N ILE A 280 16.76 -8.65 -2.74
CA ILE A 280 17.06 -7.30 -2.27
C ILE A 280 18.40 -7.36 -1.53
N LYS A 281 19.38 -6.60 -1.99
CA LYS A 281 20.69 -6.52 -1.34
C LYS A 281 20.73 -5.46 -0.25
N ASP A 282 20.10 -4.33 -0.54
CA ASP A 282 19.96 -3.20 0.37
C ASP A 282 18.88 -2.27 -0.15
N ILE A 283 18.37 -1.41 0.70
CA ILE A 283 17.45 -0.34 0.35
C ILE A 283 18.16 0.98 0.61
N SER A 284 18.14 1.88 -0.36
CA SER A 284 18.67 3.22 -0.20
C SER A 284 17.57 4.25 -0.23
N ILE A 285 17.67 5.26 0.61
CA ILE A 285 16.66 6.31 0.79
C ILE A 285 17.32 7.67 0.98
N GLY A 286 16.68 8.72 0.51
CA GLY A 286 17.11 10.10 0.69
C GLY A 286 15.92 11.01 0.90
N CYS A 287 16.17 12.30 1.12
CA CYS A 287 15.09 13.27 1.25
C CYS A 287 15.55 14.68 0.86
N GLY A 288 14.61 15.49 0.32
CA GLY A 288 14.86 16.86 -0.07
C GLY A 288 13.67 17.52 -0.77
N GLU A 289 13.77 18.84 -1.00
CA GLU A 289 12.72 19.63 -1.65
C GLU A 289 12.97 19.79 -3.17
N ASN A 290 14.21 19.89 -3.58
CA ASN A 290 14.60 20.11 -4.97
C ASN A 290 16.09 19.81 -5.20
N GLY A 291 16.52 19.83 -6.47
CA GLY A 291 17.93 19.71 -6.86
C GLY A 291 18.51 18.32 -6.65
N GLU A 292 19.73 18.25 -6.12
CA GLU A 292 20.43 16.97 -5.88
C GLU A 292 20.04 16.38 -4.53
N ILE A 293 19.51 15.15 -4.54
CA ILE A 293 19.16 14.39 -3.34
C ILE A 293 20.04 13.15 -3.29
N SER A 294 20.88 13.04 -2.26
CA SER A 294 21.69 11.85 -2.03
C SER A 294 20.91 10.81 -1.26
N LEU A 295 20.95 9.55 -1.77
CA LEU A 295 20.40 8.38 -1.10
C LEU A 295 21.53 7.68 -0.32
N TYR A 296 21.15 7.13 0.83
CA TYR A 296 22.02 6.40 1.75
C TYR A 296 21.39 5.06 2.12
N SER A 297 22.20 4.06 2.47
CA SER A 297 21.74 2.76 2.89
C SER A 297 20.84 2.84 4.13
N ALA A 298 19.71 2.16 4.06
CA ALA A 298 18.77 1.94 5.18
C ALA A 298 18.92 0.55 5.82
N SER A 299 19.98 -0.17 5.47
CA SER A 299 20.41 -1.44 6.09
C SER A 299 19.32 -2.53 6.10
N PHE A 300 18.68 -2.77 4.96
CA PHE A 300 17.67 -3.81 4.83
C PHE A 300 18.30 -5.21 4.94
N SER A 301 17.59 -6.10 5.61
CA SER A 301 17.86 -7.55 5.59
C SER A 301 16.54 -8.33 5.59
N PRO A 302 16.51 -9.56 5.02
CA PRO A 302 15.34 -10.42 5.09
C PRO A 302 14.80 -10.57 6.52
N LEU A 303 13.46 -10.45 6.68
CA LEU A 303 12.83 -10.33 8.01
C LEU A 303 12.70 -11.67 8.76
N GLY A 304 12.83 -12.80 8.04
CA GLY A 304 12.74 -14.14 8.66
C GLY A 304 11.32 -14.47 9.13
N ASP A 305 11.20 -15.08 10.31
CA ASP A 305 9.91 -15.50 10.85
C ASP A 305 9.06 -14.31 11.30
N ILE A 306 7.78 -14.35 10.92
CA ILE A 306 6.80 -13.31 11.20
C ILE A 306 6.02 -13.66 12.46
N LYS A 307 5.95 -12.70 13.39
CA LYS A 307 5.05 -12.77 14.54
C LYS A 307 3.81 -11.94 14.23
N THR A 308 2.64 -12.49 14.52
CA THR A 308 1.37 -11.80 14.34
C THR A 308 0.60 -11.76 15.64
N THR A 309 -0.18 -10.71 15.83
CA THR A 309 -1.15 -10.57 16.93
C THR A 309 -2.55 -10.53 16.34
N GLU A 310 -3.44 -11.40 16.84
CA GLU A 310 -4.84 -11.37 16.45
C GLU A 310 -5.55 -10.21 17.17
N ARG A 311 -6.29 -9.41 16.39
CA ARG A 311 -7.10 -8.31 16.91
C ARG A 311 -8.50 -8.36 16.31
N LEU A 312 -9.52 -8.16 17.14
CA LEU A 312 -10.90 -7.94 16.66
C LEU A 312 -10.99 -6.55 16.02
N LYS A 313 -11.44 -6.50 14.78
CA LYS A 313 -11.63 -5.25 14.03
C LYS A 313 -12.84 -4.45 14.54
N GLN A 314 -12.88 -3.16 14.23
CA GLN A 314 -14.04 -2.31 14.52
C GLN A 314 -15.33 -2.90 13.91
N SER A 315 -15.24 -3.49 12.72
CA SER A 315 -16.35 -4.16 12.04
C SER A 315 -16.97 -5.30 12.87
N TYR A 316 -16.18 -6.03 13.66
CA TYR A 316 -16.71 -7.05 14.56
C TYR A 316 -17.66 -6.46 15.60
N TYR A 317 -17.29 -5.37 16.24
CA TYR A 317 -18.10 -4.75 17.31
C TYR A 317 -19.40 -4.19 16.76
N ILE A 318 -19.37 -3.55 15.57
CA ILE A 318 -20.55 -3.04 14.87
C ILE A 318 -21.51 -4.19 14.54
N LEU A 319 -21.00 -5.30 14.03
CA LEU A 319 -21.81 -6.47 13.68
C LEU A 319 -22.37 -7.19 14.90
N LYS A 320 -21.60 -7.30 15.98
CA LYS A 320 -22.05 -7.86 17.26
C LYS A 320 -23.30 -7.11 17.77
N GLU A 321 -23.27 -5.79 17.74
CA GLU A 321 -24.42 -4.96 18.13
C GLU A 321 -25.59 -5.14 17.14
N THR A 322 -25.31 -5.15 15.85
CA THR A 322 -26.33 -5.35 14.80
C THR A 322 -27.07 -6.66 14.98
N PHE A 323 -26.36 -7.77 15.18
CA PHE A 323 -26.98 -9.09 15.34
C PHE A 323 -27.76 -9.21 16.65
N ALA A 324 -27.30 -8.61 17.73
CA ALA A 324 -28.08 -8.55 18.99
C ALA A 324 -29.43 -7.84 18.77
N ASN A 325 -29.44 -6.74 18.03
CA ASN A 325 -30.65 -5.97 17.72
C ASN A 325 -31.61 -6.67 16.75
N ILE A 326 -31.09 -7.39 15.76
CA ILE A 326 -31.89 -8.19 14.81
C ILE A 326 -32.57 -9.34 15.57
N ASN A 327 -31.81 -10.12 16.36
CA ASN A 327 -32.35 -11.24 17.13
C ASN A 327 -33.42 -10.83 18.14
N GLY A 328 -33.27 -9.67 18.77
CA GLY A 328 -34.27 -9.13 19.68
C GLY A 328 -35.62 -8.75 19.03
N ARG A 329 -35.65 -8.60 17.70
CA ARG A 329 -36.87 -8.33 16.92
C ARG A 329 -37.50 -9.58 16.29
N LEU A 330 -36.73 -10.66 16.14
CA LEU A 330 -37.16 -11.92 15.50
C LEU A 330 -37.63 -12.95 16.55
N MET A 331 -37.51 -12.70 17.85
CA MET A 331 -38.11 -13.51 18.91
C MET A 331 -39.44 -12.89 19.32
N PRO A 332 -40.58 -13.61 19.17
CA PRO A 332 -41.87 -13.15 19.61
C PRO A 332 -41.92 -13.05 21.13
#